data_08d35e1dee320169832832b4ff2d6283
#
_entry.id   08d35e1dee320169832832b4ff2d6283
#
_cell.length_a   1.000
_cell.length_b   1.000
_cell.length_c   1.000
_cell.angle_alpha   90.00
_cell.angle_beta   90.00
_cell.angle_gamma   90.00
#
_symmetry.space_group_name_H-M   'P 1'
#
loop_
_entity.id
_entity.type
_entity.pdbx_description
1 polymer ?
#
loop_
_entity_poly.entity_id
_entity_poly.type
_entity_poly.pdbx_seq_one_letter_code
_entity_poly.pdbx_strand_id
1 'polypeptide(L)'
;MKKIFSACLLSLFLLSLITSPGLGQEASDILKKMVEAQGGKKVLEQIKDMTSSGTLEMTQMGMSGSMTMYKKEPDKVRMDIELMGMIITQAFDGETAWWINPQTGSREEVPEQQSEDMKRMALGIDALLYPEKYGITFVSKGKEKIEEKEYFVLEQTFPDGHKATLYIDPKTYLTYKSKTTTMNQMGVEVESETFESDFKKVNGMTIPYSIIIFQEGEEFMKLTFTEITFNSGLEDSLFKMNE
;
A
#
# COMPACT_ATOMS: atom_id res chain seq x y z
N MET A 1 -32.40 -77.70 4.54
CA MET A 1 -32.45 -76.50 5.40
C MET A 1 -31.04 -75.93 5.46
N LYS A 2 -30.72 -74.95 4.61
CA LYS A 2 -29.40 -74.27 4.57
C LYS A 2 -29.61 -72.82 5.03
N LYS A 3 -28.99 -72.47 6.14
CA LYS A 3 -28.99 -71.10 6.68
C LYS A 3 -27.89 -70.31 5.97
N ILE A 4 -28.29 -69.26 5.31
CA ILE A 4 -27.39 -68.30 4.66
C ILE A 4 -27.12 -67.16 5.68
N PHE A 5 -25.86 -67.05 6.12
CA PHE A 5 -25.38 -65.92 6.92
C PHE A 5 -25.04 -64.78 5.97
N SER A 6 -25.79 -63.69 6.08
CA SER A 6 -25.48 -62.42 5.37
C SER A 6 -24.59 -61.60 6.28
N ALA A 7 -23.34 -61.42 5.89
CA ALA A 7 -22.42 -60.53 6.57
C ALA A 7 -22.58 -59.11 6.00
N CYS A 8 -23.17 -58.19 6.78
CA CYS A 8 -23.17 -56.77 6.48
C CYS A 8 -21.78 -56.17 6.74
N LEU A 9 -21.07 -55.86 5.67
CA LEU A 9 -19.84 -55.07 5.73
C LEU A 9 -20.23 -53.58 5.93
N LEU A 10 -20.04 -53.08 7.16
CA LEU A 10 -20.21 -51.67 7.48
C LEU A 10 -18.92 -50.92 7.07
N SER A 11 -18.89 -50.37 5.88
CA SER A 11 -17.80 -49.46 5.44
C SER A 11 -17.93 -48.13 6.14
N LEU A 12 -17.09 -47.93 7.15
CA LEU A 12 -16.91 -46.60 7.80
C LEU A 12 -16.21 -45.67 6.83
N PHE A 13 -16.99 -44.81 6.18
CA PHE A 13 -16.45 -43.73 5.37
C PHE A 13 -15.94 -42.62 6.33
N LEU A 14 -14.63 -42.63 6.62
CA LEU A 14 -13.98 -41.56 7.37
C LEU A 14 -14.01 -40.29 6.49
N LEU A 15 -15.01 -39.45 6.68
CA LEU A 15 -15.08 -38.10 6.09
C LEU A 15 -14.03 -37.25 6.80
N SER A 16 -12.81 -37.15 6.25
CA SER A 16 -11.82 -36.20 6.70
C SER A 16 -12.35 -34.78 6.40
N LEU A 17 -12.88 -34.13 7.43
CA LEU A 17 -13.16 -32.71 7.41
C LEU A 17 -11.83 -31.96 7.24
N ILE A 18 -11.45 -31.71 6.00
CA ILE A 18 -10.41 -30.71 5.69
C ILE A 18 -11.03 -29.38 6.05
N THR A 19 -10.78 -28.91 7.25
CA THR A 19 -11.10 -27.54 7.64
C THR A 19 -10.13 -26.64 6.89
N SER A 20 -10.55 -26.13 5.75
CA SER A 20 -9.85 -25.01 5.10
C SER A 20 -9.82 -23.86 6.11
N PRO A 21 -8.66 -23.24 6.37
CA PRO A 21 -8.62 -22.05 7.17
C PRO A 21 -9.60 -21.03 6.59
N GLY A 22 -10.36 -20.36 7.46
CA GLY A 22 -11.28 -19.30 6.99
C GLY A 22 -10.51 -18.21 6.27
N LEU A 23 -11.12 -17.55 5.29
CA LEU A 23 -10.47 -16.51 4.45
C LEU A 23 -9.80 -15.41 5.30
N GLY A 24 -10.33 -15.13 6.48
CA GLY A 24 -9.73 -14.19 7.43
C GLY A 24 -8.44 -14.70 8.07
N GLN A 25 -8.35 -16.02 8.38
CA GLN A 25 -7.15 -16.61 8.93
C GLN A 25 -6.01 -16.62 7.88
N GLU A 26 -6.33 -16.96 6.63
CA GLU A 26 -5.36 -16.91 5.53
C GLU A 26 -4.83 -15.50 5.30
N ALA A 27 -5.70 -14.48 5.32
CA ALA A 27 -5.28 -13.07 5.19
C ALA A 27 -4.32 -12.66 6.33
N SER A 28 -4.62 -13.04 7.58
CA SER A 28 -3.76 -12.77 8.74
C SER A 28 -2.38 -13.41 8.59
N ASP A 29 -2.32 -14.65 8.11
CA ASP A 29 -1.06 -15.37 7.91
C ASP A 29 -0.21 -14.74 6.80
N ILE A 30 -0.84 -14.28 5.70
CA ILE A 30 -0.16 -13.55 4.63
C ILE A 30 0.38 -12.22 5.14
N LEU A 31 -0.43 -11.42 5.85
CA LEU A 31 -0.01 -10.13 6.43
C LEU A 31 1.20 -10.29 7.37
N LYS A 32 1.18 -11.31 8.22
CA LYS A 32 2.30 -11.60 9.12
C LYS A 32 3.59 -11.85 8.34
N LYS A 33 3.52 -12.61 7.26
CA LYS A 33 4.67 -12.86 6.39
C LYS A 33 5.11 -11.63 5.60
N MET A 34 4.19 -10.74 5.21
CA MET A 34 4.51 -9.45 4.62
C MET A 34 5.30 -8.57 5.60
N VAL A 35 4.86 -8.49 6.86
CA VAL A 35 5.60 -7.81 7.94
C VAL A 35 7.01 -8.38 8.10
N GLU A 36 7.14 -9.71 8.12
CA GLU A 36 8.44 -10.39 8.21
C GLU A 36 9.34 -10.08 7.00
N ALA A 37 8.78 -10.09 5.79
CA ALA A 37 9.49 -9.78 4.54
C ALA A 37 10.00 -8.35 4.49
N GLN A 38 9.25 -7.41 5.04
CA GLN A 38 9.65 -6.00 5.12
C GLN A 38 10.69 -5.70 6.21
N GLY A 39 11.05 -6.67 7.05
CA GLY A 39 12.10 -6.50 8.08
C GLY A 39 11.70 -7.01 9.45
N GLY A 40 10.44 -7.36 9.61
CA GLY A 40 9.86 -7.87 10.85
C GLY A 40 9.41 -6.79 11.82
N LYS A 41 8.47 -7.13 12.67
CA LYS A 41 7.81 -6.23 13.61
C LYS A 41 8.81 -5.36 14.40
N LYS A 42 9.88 -5.97 14.93
CA LYS A 42 10.88 -5.28 15.76
C LYS A 42 11.60 -4.14 15.00
N VAL A 43 11.88 -4.33 13.72
CA VAL A 43 12.51 -3.29 12.89
C VAL A 43 11.50 -2.20 12.57
N LEU A 44 10.30 -2.62 12.12
CA LEU A 44 9.26 -1.71 11.69
C LEU A 44 8.78 -0.78 12.82
N GLU A 45 8.61 -1.28 14.05
CA GLU A 45 8.23 -0.47 15.24
C GLU A 45 9.24 0.62 15.60
N GLN A 46 10.50 0.48 15.14
CA GLN A 46 11.55 1.47 15.41
C GLN A 46 11.54 2.63 14.40
N ILE A 47 10.84 2.49 13.28
CA ILE A 47 10.72 3.55 12.28
C ILE A 47 9.73 4.60 12.79
N LYS A 48 10.19 5.84 12.93
CA LYS A 48 9.37 6.98 13.38
C LYS A 48 9.13 7.98 12.26
N ASP A 49 10.08 8.09 11.36
CA ASP A 49 9.97 8.91 10.18
C ASP A 49 10.80 8.32 9.04
N MET A 50 10.46 8.75 7.83
CA MET A 50 11.12 8.36 6.59
C MET A 50 11.19 9.56 5.66
N THR A 51 12.34 9.75 5.03
CA THR A 51 12.52 10.66 3.89
C THR A 51 12.95 9.84 2.69
N SER A 52 12.24 9.98 1.58
CA SER A 52 12.55 9.32 0.31
C SER A 52 12.72 10.37 -0.78
N SER A 53 13.90 10.42 -1.40
CA SER A 53 14.19 11.35 -2.50
C SER A 53 14.47 10.58 -3.79
N GLY A 54 14.10 11.17 -4.92
CA GLY A 54 14.25 10.52 -6.20
C GLY A 54 13.75 11.35 -7.37
N THR A 55 13.50 10.69 -8.48
CA THR A 55 12.94 11.27 -9.69
C THR A 55 11.49 10.83 -9.90
N LEU A 56 10.72 11.73 -10.48
CA LEU A 56 9.35 11.50 -10.92
C LEU A 56 9.29 11.76 -12.43
N GLU A 57 8.71 10.81 -13.16
CA GLU A 57 8.44 10.93 -14.59
C GLU A 57 6.92 10.85 -14.79
N MET A 58 6.32 11.87 -15.40
CA MET A 58 4.91 11.87 -15.84
C MET A 58 4.89 11.48 -17.31
N THR A 59 4.75 10.18 -17.57
CA THR A 59 5.00 9.58 -18.88
C THR A 59 4.09 10.15 -19.97
N GLN A 60 2.81 10.34 -19.68
CA GLN A 60 1.84 10.88 -20.65
C GLN A 60 2.11 12.35 -21.02
N MET A 61 2.72 13.10 -20.13
CA MET A 61 3.03 14.52 -20.35
C MET A 61 4.47 14.74 -20.85
N GLY A 62 5.30 13.68 -20.86
CA GLY A 62 6.72 13.79 -21.20
C GLY A 62 7.50 14.70 -20.25
N MET A 63 7.03 14.83 -19.00
CA MET A 63 7.67 15.69 -17.99
C MET A 63 8.41 14.83 -16.98
N SER A 64 9.54 15.35 -16.51
CA SER A 64 10.29 14.74 -15.42
C SER A 64 10.78 15.78 -14.44
N GLY A 65 10.96 15.36 -13.20
CA GLY A 65 11.41 16.23 -12.12
C GLY A 65 11.98 15.48 -10.94
N SER A 66 12.30 16.22 -9.89
CA SER A 66 12.68 15.64 -8.60
C SER A 66 11.49 15.53 -7.66
N MET A 67 11.54 14.58 -6.75
CA MET A 67 10.54 14.38 -5.71
C MET A 67 11.22 14.07 -4.39
N THR A 68 10.70 14.68 -3.32
CA THR A 68 11.00 14.27 -1.95
C THR A 68 9.71 14.02 -1.20
N MET A 69 9.60 12.83 -0.62
CA MET A 69 8.50 12.43 0.24
C MET A 69 8.98 12.32 1.67
N TYR A 70 8.26 12.93 2.57
CA TYR A 70 8.46 12.86 4.03
C TYR A 70 7.26 12.14 4.63
N LYS A 71 7.52 11.12 5.44
CA LYS A 71 6.50 10.44 6.24
C LYS A 71 6.90 10.46 7.70
N LYS A 72 5.94 10.70 8.58
CA LYS A 72 6.12 10.59 10.03
C LYS A 72 4.97 9.83 10.64
N GLU A 73 5.33 8.82 11.40
CA GLU A 73 4.34 7.99 12.09
C GLU A 73 3.53 8.83 13.11
N PRO A 74 2.24 8.52 13.28
CA PRO A 74 1.53 7.40 12.64
C PRO A 74 0.91 7.73 11.28
N ASP A 75 0.71 9.00 10.91
CA ASP A 75 -0.20 9.41 9.85
C ASP A 75 0.12 10.76 9.21
N LYS A 76 1.37 11.18 9.18
CA LYS A 76 1.77 12.43 8.51
C LYS A 76 2.53 12.16 7.23
N VAL A 77 2.22 12.92 6.20
CA VAL A 77 2.91 12.86 4.92
C VAL A 77 3.07 14.27 4.34
N ARG A 78 4.21 14.51 3.71
CA ARG A 78 4.43 15.66 2.83
C ARG A 78 5.17 15.20 1.60
N MET A 79 4.80 15.78 0.47
CA MET A 79 5.41 15.52 -0.82
C MET A 79 5.77 16.86 -1.47
N ASP A 80 7.04 17.04 -1.79
CA ASP A 80 7.57 18.16 -2.54
C ASP A 80 8.02 17.63 -3.91
N ILE A 81 7.42 18.13 -4.99
CA ILE A 81 7.73 17.78 -6.38
C ILE A 81 8.23 19.02 -7.07
N GLU A 82 9.41 18.96 -7.66
CA GLU A 82 9.93 20.00 -8.54
C GLU A 82 9.80 19.55 -10.00
N LEU A 83 8.94 20.22 -10.74
CA LEU A 83 8.66 19.95 -12.14
C LEU A 83 8.82 21.24 -12.95
N MET A 84 9.74 21.23 -13.94
CA MET A 84 9.96 22.39 -14.82
C MET A 84 10.25 23.71 -14.06
N GLY A 85 10.91 23.63 -12.90
CA GLY A 85 11.20 24.79 -12.04
C GLY A 85 10.04 25.25 -11.16
N MET A 86 8.90 24.57 -11.17
CA MET A 86 7.80 24.77 -10.23
C MET A 86 7.88 23.76 -9.10
N ILE A 87 7.62 24.22 -7.88
CA ILE A 87 7.53 23.35 -6.72
C ILE A 87 6.06 23.15 -6.39
N ILE A 88 5.63 21.91 -6.37
CA ILE A 88 4.29 21.46 -5.96
C ILE A 88 4.47 20.79 -4.60
N THR A 89 3.87 21.39 -3.57
CA THR A 89 3.87 20.83 -2.22
C THR A 89 2.47 20.40 -1.84
N GLN A 90 2.35 19.18 -1.32
CA GLN A 90 1.13 18.65 -0.70
C GLN A 90 1.50 18.01 0.62
N ALA A 91 0.66 18.19 1.64
CA ALA A 91 0.90 17.58 2.94
C ALA A 91 -0.41 17.24 3.67
N PHE A 92 -0.32 16.27 4.58
CA PHE A 92 -1.32 15.94 5.58
C PHE A 92 -0.63 15.89 6.95
N ASP A 93 -1.14 16.64 7.92
CA ASP A 93 -0.52 16.79 9.24
C ASP A 93 -1.12 15.89 10.34
N GLY A 94 -2.01 14.97 9.93
CA GLY A 94 -2.81 14.10 10.82
C GLY A 94 -4.25 14.60 10.99
N GLU A 95 -4.54 15.84 10.62
CA GLU A 95 -5.89 16.44 10.71
C GLU A 95 -6.31 17.08 9.39
N THR A 96 -5.44 17.92 8.80
CA THR A 96 -5.73 18.73 7.63
C THR A 96 -4.82 18.35 6.46
N ALA A 97 -5.42 18.12 5.30
CA ALA A 97 -4.72 17.97 4.04
C ALA A 97 -4.67 19.33 3.33
N TRP A 98 -3.48 19.75 2.89
CA TRP A 98 -3.25 21.03 2.27
C TRP A 98 -2.24 20.96 1.14
N TRP A 99 -2.23 21.97 0.32
CA TRP A 99 -1.28 22.13 -0.77
C TRP A 99 -0.83 23.58 -0.94
N ILE A 100 0.27 23.80 -1.64
CA ILE A 100 0.62 25.13 -2.11
C ILE A 100 -0.01 25.31 -3.48
N ASN A 101 -0.95 26.25 -3.59
CA ASN A 101 -1.60 26.60 -4.85
C ASN A 101 -0.54 27.19 -5.80
N PRO A 102 -0.25 26.56 -6.95
CA PRO A 102 0.83 27.01 -7.83
C PRO A 102 0.56 28.36 -8.51
N GLN A 103 -0.69 28.82 -8.52
CA GLN A 103 -1.09 30.09 -9.14
C GLN A 103 -0.93 31.26 -8.17
N THR A 104 -1.24 31.05 -6.89
CA THR A 104 -1.26 32.10 -5.87
C THR A 104 -0.05 32.03 -4.93
N GLY A 105 0.61 30.88 -4.83
CA GLY A 105 1.66 30.61 -3.84
C GLY A 105 1.13 30.48 -2.41
N SER A 106 -0.19 30.54 -2.21
CA SER A 106 -0.82 30.41 -0.89
C SER A 106 -0.98 28.92 -0.51
N ARG A 107 -0.95 28.65 0.79
CA ARG A 107 -1.33 27.36 1.33
C ARG A 107 -2.84 27.30 1.45
N GLU A 108 -3.45 26.27 0.91
CA GLU A 108 -4.89 26.08 0.86
C GLU A 108 -5.22 24.64 1.25
N GLU A 109 -6.34 24.43 1.91
CA GLU A 109 -6.86 23.09 2.14
C GLU A 109 -7.24 22.44 0.79
N VAL A 110 -6.96 21.15 0.66
CA VAL A 110 -7.40 20.40 -0.53
C VAL A 110 -8.88 20.06 -0.41
N PRO A 111 -9.60 19.87 -1.53
CA PRO A 111 -10.97 19.40 -1.52
C PRO A 111 -11.12 18.07 -0.74
N GLU A 112 -12.28 17.88 -0.08
CA GLU A 112 -12.53 16.75 0.82
C GLU A 112 -12.15 15.38 0.21
N GLN A 113 -12.49 15.16 -1.04
CA GLN A 113 -12.20 13.90 -1.73
C GLN A 113 -10.69 13.64 -1.89
N GLN A 114 -9.90 14.67 -2.22
CA GLN A 114 -8.43 14.57 -2.28
C GLN A 114 -7.83 14.43 -0.87
N SER A 115 -8.48 15.02 0.13
CA SER A 115 -8.09 14.86 1.53
C SER A 115 -8.15 13.39 1.97
N GLU A 116 -9.19 12.64 1.59
CA GLU A 116 -9.29 11.22 1.92
C GLU A 116 -8.19 10.39 1.28
N ASP A 117 -7.81 10.68 0.03
CA ASP A 117 -6.66 10.03 -0.62
C ASP A 117 -5.35 10.32 0.13
N MET A 118 -5.13 11.57 0.54
CA MET A 118 -3.95 11.95 1.30
C MET A 118 -3.93 11.31 2.70
N LYS A 119 -5.06 11.18 3.38
CA LYS A 119 -5.18 10.46 4.65
C LYS A 119 -4.77 9.00 4.49
N ARG A 120 -5.26 8.31 3.45
CA ARG A 120 -4.88 6.92 3.17
C ARG A 120 -3.38 6.80 2.85
N MET A 121 -2.83 7.72 2.06
CA MET A 121 -1.40 7.76 1.72
C MET A 121 -0.53 8.05 2.96
N ALA A 122 -1.03 8.84 3.91
CA ALA A 122 -0.33 9.17 5.13
C ALA A 122 -0.21 7.99 6.10
N LEU A 123 -1.13 7.01 6.03
CA LEU A 123 -1.05 5.82 6.86
C LEU A 123 0.32 5.17 6.72
N GLY A 124 0.98 5.02 7.87
CA GLY A 124 2.35 4.57 7.95
C GLY A 124 2.48 3.08 8.28
N ILE A 125 3.64 2.74 8.78
CA ILE A 125 4.01 1.38 9.18
C ILE A 125 3.12 0.88 10.33
N ASP A 126 2.67 1.77 11.22
CA ASP A 126 1.79 1.43 12.34
C ASP A 126 0.45 0.85 11.84
N ALA A 127 -0.08 1.35 10.72
CA ALA A 127 -1.28 0.82 10.10
C ALA A 127 -1.09 -0.57 9.46
N LEU A 128 0.10 -0.90 9.00
CA LEU A 128 0.44 -2.25 8.54
C LEU A 128 0.58 -3.22 9.72
N LEU A 129 1.19 -2.78 10.82
CA LEU A 129 1.41 -3.61 12.01
C LEU A 129 0.14 -3.85 12.82
N TYR A 130 -0.76 -2.88 12.84
CA TYR A 130 -1.96 -2.87 13.67
C TYR A 130 -3.19 -2.36 12.89
N PRO A 131 -3.55 -3.01 11.77
CA PRO A 131 -4.62 -2.52 10.88
C PRO A 131 -5.96 -2.33 11.61
N GLU A 132 -6.26 -3.16 12.61
CA GLU A 132 -7.48 -3.06 13.40
C GLU A 132 -7.59 -1.74 14.18
N LYS A 133 -6.46 -1.16 14.60
CA LYS A 133 -6.40 0.16 15.27
C LYS A 133 -6.90 1.28 14.35
N TYR A 134 -6.73 1.10 13.05
CA TYR A 134 -7.11 2.05 12.00
C TYR A 134 -8.42 1.65 11.29
N GLY A 135 -9.13 0.62 11.79
CA GLY A 135 -10.35 0.12 11.16
C GLY A 135 -10.13 -0.51 9.78
N ILE A 136 -8.88 -0.88 9.46
CA ILE A 136 -8.52 -1.52 8.20
C ILE A 136 -8.75 -3.02 8.32
N THR A 137 -9.40 -3.60 7.31
CA THR A 137 -9.65 -5.04 7.25
C THR A 137 -9.02 -5.65 6.01
N PHE A 138 -8.65 -6.93 6.13
CA PHE A 138 -8.10 -7.70 5.02
C PHE A 138 -8.83 -9.01 4.85
N VAL A 139 -9.13 -9.36 3.60
CA VAL A 139 -9.77 -10.62 3.23
C VAL A 139 -8.96 -11.28 2.12
N SER A 140 -8.61 -12.55 2.29
CA SER A 140 -7.99 -13.32 1.21
C SER A 140 -9.02 -13.61 0.11
N LYS A 141 -8.62 -13.35 -1.13
CA LYS A 141 -9.35 -13.75 -2.33
C LYS A 141 -8.73 -14.98 -3.01
N GLY A 142 -7.80 -15.64 -2.29
CA GLY A 142 -7.07 -16.79 -2.81
C GLY A 142 -5.87 -16.38 -3.65
N LYS A 143 -5.71 -16.98 -4.81
CA LYS A 143 -4.60 -16.72 -5.73
C LYS A 143 -5.11 -16.33 -7.11
N GLU A 144 -4.36 -15.47 -7.78
CA GLU A 144 -4.58 -15.10 -9.17
C GLU A 144 -3.29 -15.26 -9.97
N LYS A 145 -3.43 -15.74 -11.20
CA LYS A 145 -2.30 -15.88 -12.12
C LYS A 145 -2.20 -14.61 -12.98
N ILE A 146 -1.08 -13.91 -12.87
CA ILE A 146 -0.73 -12.79 -13.74
C ILE A 146 0.43 -13.28 -14.63
N GLU A 147 0.20 -13.32 -15.94
CA GLU A 147 1.11 -13.95 -16.90
C GLU A 147 1.41 -15.41 -16.52
N GLU A 148 2.65 -15.75 -16.21
CA GLU A 148 3.09 -17.12 -15.87
C GLU A 148 3.24 -17.34 -14.35
N LYS A 149 2.94 -16.33 -13.51
CA LYS A 149 3.19 -16.38 -12.06
C LYS A 149 1.90 -16.23 -11.25
N GLU A 150 1.75 -17.06 -10.22
CA GLU A 150 0.68 -16.93 -9.24
C GLU A 150 1.05 -15.93 -8.14
N TYR A 151 0.05 -15.17 -7.68
CA TYR A 151 0.16 -14.23 -6.57
C TYR A 151 -0.94 -14.49 -5.56
N PHE A 152 -0.67 -14.30 -4.27
CA PHE A 152 -1.74 -14.19 -3.29
C PHE A 152 -2.49 -12.88 -3.51
N VAL A 153 -3.81 -12.92 -3.35
CA VAL A 153 -4.67 -11.74 -3.52
C VAL A 153 -5.34 -11.40 -2.21
N LEU A 154 -5.07 -10.18 -1.71
CA LEU A 154 -5.72 -9.62 -0.53
C LEU A 154 -6.59 -8.43 -0.92
N GLU A 155 -7.85 -8.42 -0.50
CA GLU A 155 -8.69 -7.22 -0.51
C GLU A 155 -8.49 -6.49 0.81
N GLN A 156 -8.01 -5.27 0.75
CA GLN A 156 -7.91 -4.32 1.85
C GLN A 156 -9.11 -3.38 1.78
N THR A 157 -9.79 -3.17 2.91
CA THR A 157 -10.88 -2.21 3.01
C THR A 157 -10.56 -1.20 4.11
N PHE A 158 -10.65 0.08 3.78
CA PHE A 158 -10.45 1.20 4.68
C PHE A 158 -11.75 1.60 5.37
N PRO A 159 -11.70 2.38 6.48
CA PRO A 159 -12.89 2.79 7.23
C PRO A 159 -13.93 3.60 6.42
N ASP A 160 -13.46 4.36 5.44
CA ASP A 160 -14.30 5.12 4.51
C ASP A 160 -14.98 4.25 3.43
N GLY A 161 -14.72 2.93 3.46
CA GLY A 161 -15.24 1.96 2.48
C GLY A 161 -14.39 1.84 1.22
N HIS A 162 -13.35 2.63 1.07
CA HIS A 162 -12.41 2.51 -0.04
C HIS A 162 -11.71 1.14 -0.04
N LYS A 163 -11.46 0.59 -1.22
CA LYS A 163 -10.86 -0.74 -1.37
C LYS A 163 -9.61 -0.71 -2.22
N ALA A 164 -8.65 -1.53 -1.81
CA ALA A 164 -7.47 -1.85 -2.60
C ALA A 164 -7.31 -3.37 -2.72
N THR A 165 -6.91 -3.84 -3.88
CA THR A 165 -6.53 -5.25 -4.10
C THR A 165 -5.01 -5.33 -4.17
N LEU A 166 -4.42 -6.12 -3.29
CA LEU A 166 -2.98 -6.32 -3.20
C LEU A 166 -2.60 -7.68 -3.79
N TYR A 167 -1.62 -7.69 -4.67
CA TYR A 167 -1.05 -8.89 -5.27
C TYR A 167 0.33 -9.14 -4.65
N ILE A 168 0.42 -10.19 -3.84
CA ILE A 168 1.60 -10.50 -3.03
C ILE A 168 2.36 -11.66 -3.64
N ASP A 169 3.65 -11.47 -3.87
CA ASP A 169 4.54 -12.50 -4.36
C ASP A 169 4.65 -13.67 -3.36
N PRO A 170 4.30 -14.91 -3.75
CA PRO A 170 4.26 -16.04 -2.83
C PRO A 170 5.64 -16.49 -2.33
N LYS A 171 6.74 -16.03 -2.95
CA LYS A 171 8.10 -16.39 -2.55
C LYS A 171 8.71 -15.36 -1.61
N THR A 172 8.50 -14.07 -1.91
CA THR A 172 9.11 -12.98 -1.16
C THR A 172 8.17 -12.35 -0.14
N TYR A 173 6.85 -12.53 -0.29
CA TYR A 173 5.80 -11.86 0.47
C TYR A 173 5.84 -10.33 0.40
N LEU A 174 6.49 -9.79 -0.64
CA LEU A 174 6.45 -8.36 -0.97
C LEU A 174 5.30 -8.09 -1.93
N THR A 175 4.77 -6.89 -1.87
CA THR A 175 3.73 -6.44 -2.82
C THR A 175 4.36 -6.32 -4.20
N TYR A 176 3.77 -6.98 -5.18
CA TYR A 176 4.13 -6.85 -6.59
C TYR A 176 3.31 -5.76 -7.25
N LYS A 177 2.00 -5.79 -7.01
CA LYS A 177 1.03 -4.86 -7.59
C LYS A 177 -0.07 -4.56 -6.57
N SER A 178 -0.55 -3.33 -6.58
CA SER A 178 -1.84 -2.97 -5.98
C SER A 178 -2.75 -2.37 -7.03
N LYS A 179 -4.07 -2.56 -6.84
CA LYS A 179 -5.13 -2.05 -7.71
C LYS A 179 -6.18 -1.36 -6.86
N THR A 180 -6.55 -0.16 -7.23
CA THR A 180 -7.53 0.65 -6.52
C THR A 180 -8.22 1.61 -7.48
N THR A 181 -9.17 2.40 -6.99
CA THR A 181 -9.68 3.57 -7.71
C THR A 181 -9.06 4.84 -7.14
N THR A 182 -8.77 5.81 -7.99
CA THR A 182 -8.24 7.12 -7.60
C THR A 182 -8.93 8.21 -8.40
N MET A 183 -8.83 9.46 -7.96
CA MET A 183 -9.32 10.60 -8.75
C MET A 183 -8.24 11.04 -9.73
N ASN A 184 -8.61 11.20 -10.99
CA ASN A 184 -7.74 11.84 -11.97
C ASN A 184 -7.75 13.39 -11.80
N GLN A 185 -6.96 14.08 -12.59
CA GLN A 185 -6.86 15.55 -12.56
C GLN A 185 -8.18 16.27 -12.86
N MET A 186 -9.13 15.60 -13.51
CA MET A 186 -10.46 16.16 -13.81
C MET A 186 -11.50 15.84 -12.73
N GLY A 187 -11.10 15.21 -11.61
CA GLY A 187 -11.99 14.79 -10.54
C GLY A 187 -12.89 13.62 -10.93
N VAL A 188 -12.48 12.79 -11.89
CA VAL A 188 -13.18 11.56 -12.28
C VAL A 188 -12.49 10.37 -11.62
N GLU A 189 -13.29 9.47 -11.06
CA GLU A 189 -12.77 8.22 -10.51
C GLU A 189 -12.29 7.29 -11.62
N VAL A 190 -11.04 6.86 -11.53
CA VAL A 190 -10.38 5.98 -12.51
C VAL A 190 -9.70 4.81 -11.81
N GLU A 191 -9.59 3.69 -12.52
CA GLU A 191 -8.81 2.56 -12.05
C GLU A 191 -7.31 2.91 -12.07
N SER A 192 -6.62 2.60 -10.97
CA SER A 192 -5.19 2.81 -10.81
C SER A 192 -4.51 1.52 -10.38
N GLU A 193 -3.45 1.17 -11.08
CA GLU A 193 -2.58 0.04 -10.74
C GLU A 193 -1.18 0.57 -10.39
N THR A 194 -0.65 0.14 -9.26
CA THR A 194 0.70 0.50 -8.79
C THR A 194 1.57 -0.75 -8.76
N PHE A 195 2.69 -0.72 -9.43
CA PHE A 195 3.69 -1.78 -9.45
C PHE A 195 4.91 -1.38 -8.64
N GLU A 196 5.36 -2.27 -7.76
CA GLU A 196 6.52 -2.08 -6.90
C GLU A 196 7.66 -3.01 -7.33
N SER A 197 8.89 -2.47 -7.42
CA SER A 197 10.07 -3.22 -7.84
C SER A 197 11.36 -2.62 -7.29
N ASP A 198 12.51 -3.22 -7.63
CA ASP A 198 13.86 -2.81 -7.17
C ASP A 198 13.92 -2.70 -5.63
N PHE A 199 13.44 -3.76 -4.95
CA PHE A 199 13.44 -3.80 -3.49
C PHE A 199 14.87 -3.84 -2.93
N LYS A 200 15.16 -2.92 -2.00
CA LYS A 200 16.45 -2.84 -1.31
C LYS A 200 16.24 -2.87 0.20
N LYS A 201 17.28 -3.33 0.89
CA LYS A 201 17.29 -3.35 2.35
C LYS A 201 18.01 -2.13 2.88
N VAL A 202 17.29 -1.27 3.61
CA VAL A 202 17.80 -0.04 4.24
C VAL A 202 17.51 -0.12 5.73
N ASN A 203 18.52 -0.05 6.58
CA ASN A 203 18.41 -0.13 8.05
C ASN A 203 17.53 -1.30 8.54
N GLY A 204 17.57 -2.43 7.82
CA GLY A 204 16.80 -3.63 8.16
C GLY A 204 15.42 -3.71 7.50
N MET A 205 14.85 -2.61 7.02
CA MET A 205 13.60 -2.58 6.29
C MET A 205 13.82 -2.84 4.79
N THR A 206 13.00 -3.68 4.20
CA THR A 206 12.95 -3.92 2.74
C THR A 206 11.90 -3.01 2.13
N ILE A 207 12.30 -2.16 1.17
CA ILE A 207 11.46 -1.12 0.57
C ILE A 207 11.69 -1.02 -0.94
N PRO A 208 10.65 -0.77 -1.77
CA PRO A 208 10.80 -0.60 -3.21
C PRO A 208 11.54 0.70 -3.55
N TYR A 209 12.41 0.65 -4.55
CA TYR A 209 13.10 1.82 -5.12
C TYR A 209 12.51 2.25 -6.45
N SER A 210 11.62 1.44 -7.04
CA SER A 210 10.89 1.79 -8.25
C SER A 210 9.40 1.53 -8.06
N ILE A 211 8.59 2.53 -8.38
CA ILE A 211 7.13 2.47 -8.37
C ILE A 211 6.64 2.98 -9.72
N ILE A 212 5.79 2.21 -10.39
CA ILE A 212 5.15 2.61 -11.64
C ILE A 212 3.65 2.59 -11.42
N ILE A 213 2.99 3.68 -11.76
CA ILE A 213 1.56 3.85 -11.61
C ILE A 213 0.92 3.91 -13.00
N PHE A 214 -0.05 3.05 -13.22
CA PHE A 214 -0.90 3.06 -14.40
C PHE A 214 -2.27 3.63 -14.01
N GLN A 215 -2.87 4.39 -14.91
CA GLN A 215 -4.28 4.80 -14.84
C GLN A 215 -4.97 4.37 -16.11
N GLU A 216 -6.12 3.69 -15.99
CA GLU A 216 -6.89 3.16 -17.13
C GLU A 216 -6.05 2.30 -18.09
N GLY A 217 -5.03 1.59 -17.56
CA GLY A 217 -4.15 0.72 -18.33
C GLY A 217 -2.97 1.43 -19.04
N GLU A 218 -2.86 2.75 -18.93
CA GLU A 218 -1.74 3.53 -19.48
C GLU A 218 -0.78 3.96 -18.36
N GLU A 219 0.53 3.91 -18.62
CA GLU A 219 1.54 4.37 -17.67
C GLU A 219 1.37 5.88 -17.46
N PHE A 220 1.01 6.24 -16.23
CA PHE A 220 0.76 7.61 -15.83
C PHE A 220 2.00 8.25 -15.20
N MET A 221 2.63 7.52 -14.27
CA MET A 221 3.74 8.06 -13.48
C MET A 221 4.74 6.96 -13.12
N LYS A 222 6.01 7.32 -13.13
CA LYS A 222 7.10 6.48 -12.62
C LYS A 222 7.90 7.23 -11.57
N LEU A 223 8.12 6.59 -10.43
CA LEU A 223 8.95 7.08 -9.33
C LEU A 223 10.18 6.19 -9.23
N THR A 224 11.36 6.80 -9.16
CA THR A 224 12.62 6.09 -8.93
C THR A 224 13.35 6.76 -7.77
N PHE A 225 13.40 6.07 -6.63
CA PHE A 225 14.09 6.57 -5.44
C PHE A 225 15.60 6.40 -5.58
N THR A 226 16.34 7.43 -5.20
CA THR A 226 17.80 7.43 -5.16
C THR A 226 18.32 7.31 -3.74
N GLU A 227 17.57 7.86 -2.77
CA GLU A 227 17.91 7.84 -1.36
C GLU A 227 16.66 7.64 -0.50
N ILE A 228 16.76 6.77 0.50
CA ILE A 228 15.74 6.58 1.54
C ILE A 228 16.45 6.55 2.88
N THR A 229 16.02 7.42 3.80
CA THR A 229 16.52 7.53 5.16
C THR A 229 15.40 7.37 6.17
N PHE A 230 15.72 6.82 7.34
CA PHE A 230 14.78 6.62 8.44
C PHE A 230 15.27 7.30 9.70
N ASN A 231 14.33 7.75 10.53
CA ASN A 231 14.57 8.29 11.87
C ASN A 231 15.52 9.51 11.85
N SER A 232 15.31 10.41 10.90
CA SER A 232 16.05 11.68 10.79
C SER A 232 15.56 12.75 11.77
N GLY A 233 14.46 12.48 12.48
CA GLY A 233 13.90 13.40 13.48
C GLY A 233 13.08 14.50 12.82
N LEU A 234 12.21 14.17 11.86
CA LEU A 234 11.36 15.16 11.20
C LEU A 234 10.48 15.89 12.21
N GLU A 235 10.54 17.23 12.18
CA GLU A 235 9.71 18.07 13.04
C GLU A 235 8.24 18.08 12.54
N ASP A 236 7.29 18.24 13.47
CA ASP A 236 5.87 18.29 13.14
C ASP A 236 5.50 19.52 12.29
N SER A 237 6.24 20.63 12.45
CA SER A 237 6.09 21.84 11.67
C SER A 237 6.23 21.61 10.17
N LEU A 238 7.06 20.63 9.76
CA LEU A 238 7.24 20.28 8.35
C LEU A 238 5.92 19.92 7.65
N PHE A 239 4.96 19.38 8.38
CA PHE A 239 3.68 18.90 7.84
C PHE A 239 2.55 19.91 7.98
N LYS A 240 2.69 20.93 8.82
CA LYS A 240 1.63 21.88 9.13
C LYS A 240 1.41 22.91 8.03
N MET A 241 0.15 23.27 7.84
CA MET A 241 -0.26 24.33 6.91
C MET A 241 0.19 25.73 7.36
N ASN A 242 0.13 25.98 8.67
CA ASN A 242 0.30 27.32 9.26
C ASN A 242 1.61 27.43 10.06
N GLU A 243 2.74 27.42 9.37
CA GLU A 243 4.01 27.91 9.92
C GLU A 243 4.87 28.58 8.84
#